data_80b5fab797d095d85f1f336fdd8aeddf
#
_entry.id   80b5fab797d095d85f1f336fdd8aeddf
#
_cell.length_a   1.000
_cell.length_b   1.000
_cell.length_c   1.000
_cell.angle_alpha   90.00
_cell.angle_beta   90.00
_cell.angle_gamma   90.00
#
_symmetry.space_group_name_H-M   'P 1'
#
loop_
_entity.id
_entity.type
_entity.pdbx_description
1 polymer ?
#
loop_
_entity_poly.entity_id
_entity_poly.type
_entity_poly.pdbx_seq_one_letter_code
_entity_poly.pdbx_strand_id
1 'polypeptide(L)'
;MKYKLSGTLTQKIYMKFVMKNIFFASIVVFVILEIYAIYSQSIVGLVFGIAAPLIFYWAYYWWLVRLYKSNKGVQGFQEFIIDEEYIYQKSNISEATFDKSYIHKIGYHKDIIIIYISKGQGFFLHRTWLENGTFEEFATFLKEYYDKK
;
A
#
# COMPACT_ATOMS: atom_id res chain seq x y z
N MET A 1 -1.65 -14.65 -21.76
CA MET A 1 -1.39 -15.47 -20.53
C MET A 1 -2.32 -14.99 -19.44
N LYS A 2 -2.83 -15.86 -18.53
CA LYS A 2 -3.85 -15.47 -17.55
C LYS A 2 -3.37 -15.77 -16.13
N TYR A 3 -3.27 -14.74 -15.30
CA TYR A 3 -2.90 -14.88 -13.90
C TYR A 3 -4.13 -14.81 -13.01
N LYS A 4 -4.17 -15.66 -12.01
CA LYS A 4 -5.23 -15.69 -11.00
C LYS A 4 -4.63 -15.45 -9.63
N LEU A 5 -5.23 -14.51 -8.90
CA LEU A 5 -4.87 -14.18 -7.53
C LEU A 5 -6.13 -14.19 -6.68
N SER A 6 -6.05 -14.83 -5.52
CA SER A 6 -7.17 -14.80 -4.58
C SER A 6 -6.69 -14.70 -3.14
N GLY A 7 -7.38 -13.91 -2.34
CA GLY A 7 -7.01 -13.76 -0.94
C GLY A 7 -7.76 -12.67 -0.21
N THR A 8 -7.39 -12.50 1.05
CA THR A 8 -7.96 -11.46 1.92
C THR A 8 -6.86 -10.52 2.38
N LEU A 9 -7.08 -9.21 2.24
CA LEU A 9 -6.15 -8.22 2.76
C LEU A 9 -6.29 -8.15 4.29
N THR A 10 -5.40 -8.87 4.98
CA THR A 10 -5.41 -8.85 6.44
C THR A 10 -4.90 -7.52 6.99
N GLN A 11 -5.34 -7.12 8.18
CA GLN A 11 -4.85 -5.93 8.86
C GLN A 11 -3.32 -5.91 8.95
N LYS A 12 -2.69 -7.06 9.20
CA LYS A 12 -1.23 -7.20 9.29
C LYS A 12 -0.52 -6.82 7.98
N ILE A 13 -1.03 -7.31 6.84
CA ILE A 13 -0.47 -7.00 5.52
C ILE A 13 -0.65 -5.52 5.20
N TYR A 14 -1.86 -4.98 5.41
CA TYR A 14 -2.18 -3.58 5.19
C TYR A 14 -1.30 -2.65 6.03
N MET A 15 -1.21 -2.90 7.35
CA MET A 15 -0.40 -2.11 8.27
C MET A 15 1.09 -2.17 7.94
N LYS A 16 1.64 -3.36 7.64
CA LYS A 16 3.06 -3.52 7.27
C LYS A 16 3.42 -2.63 6.08
N PHE A 17 2.54 -2.54 5.09
CA PHE A 17 2.78 -1.73 3.90
C PHE A 17 2.68 -0.21 4.19
N VAL A 18 1.59 0.23 4.81
CA VAL A 18 1.33 1.66 5.02
C VAL A 18 2.30 2.25 6.04
N MET A 19 2.57 1.55 7.14
CA MET A 19 3.47 2.01 8.20
C MET A 19 4.92 2.17 7.73
N LYS A 20 5.38 1.34 6.78
CA LYS A 20 6.72 1.47 6.22
C LYS A 20 6.96 2.86 5.61
N ASN A 21 6.00 3.37 4.85
CA ASN A 21 6.14 4.67 4.19
C ASN A 21 6.16 5.83 5.19
N ILE A 22 5.37 5.72 6.26
CA ILE A 22 5.28 6.74 7.30
C ILE A 22 6.50 6.74 8.21
N PHE A 23 7.05 5.57 8.49
CA PHE A 23 8.28 5.48 9.27
C PHE A 23 9.40 6.34 8.67
N PHE A 24 9.59 6.28 7.35
CA PHE A 24 10.58 7.15 6.68
C PHE A 24 10.24 8.64 6.80
N ALA A 25 8.98 9.03 6.60
CA ALA A 25 8.57 10.42 6.75
C ALA A 25 8.76 10.92 8.19
N SER A 26 8.47 10.08 9.19
CA SER A 26 8.66 10.41 10.60
C SER A 26 10.12 10.61 10.97
N ILE A 27 11.05 9.82 10.42
CA ILE A 27 12.49 10.00 10.63
C ILE A 27 12.95 11.36 10.08
N VAL A 28 12.51 11.75 8.88
CA VAL A 28 12.90 13.04 8.30
C VAL A 28 12.42 14.19 9.18
N VAL A 29 11.18 14.15 9.63
CA VAL A 29 10.62 15.18 10.54
C VAL A 29 11.39 15.21 11.85
N PHE A 30 11.69 14.05 12.44
CA PHE A 30 12.48 13.93 13.67
C PHE A 30 13.85 14.62 13.51
N VAL A 31 14.60 14.30 12.46
CA VAL A 31 15.93 14.85 12.21
C VAL A 31 15.88 16.38 12.09
N ILE A 32 14.88 16.93 11.37
CA ILE A 32 14.71 18.37 11.21
C ILE A 32 14.45 19.05 12.58
N LEU A 33 13.57 18.47 13.39
CA LEU A 33 13.23 19.00 14.71
C LEU A 33 14.42 18.97 15.67
N GLU A 34 15.22 17.90 15.67
CA GLU A 34 16.41 17.77 16.50
C GLU A 34 17.51 18.77 16.11
N ILE A 35 17.76 18.95 14.81
CA ILE A 35 18.71 19.96 14.32
C ILE A 35 18.29 21.36 14.80
N TYR A 36 17.01 21.69 14.69
CA TYR A 36 16.47 22.97 15.14
C TYR A 36 16.62 23.15 16.68
N ALA A 37 16.30 22.09 17.44
CA ALA A 37 16.40 22.10 18.89
C ALA A 37 17.86 22.31 19.39
N ILE A 38 18.81 21.65 18.73
CA ILE A 38 20.25 21.83 19.00
C ILE A 38 20.70 23.26 18.66
N TYR A 39 20.30 23.77 17.49
CA TYR A 39 20.65 25.12 17.06
C TYR A 39 20.10 26.20 18.02
N SER A 40 18.87 26.04 18.50
CA SER A 40 18.22 26.94 19.43
C SER A 40 18.65 26.75 20.90
N GLN A 41 19.51 25.77 21.19
CA GLN A 41 19.96 25.40 22.56
C GLN A 41 18.79 25.17 23.55
N SER A 42 17.66 24.69 23.02
CA SER A 42 16.40 24.50 23.76
C SER A 42 16.27 23.08 24.28
N ILE A 43 16.43 22.87 25.60
CA ILE A 43 16.17 21.57 26.23
C ILE A 43 14.70 21.14 26.02
N VAL A 44 13.77 22.08 26.09
CA VAL A 44 12.35 21.83 25.82
C VAL A 44 12.15 21.37 24.38
N GLY A 45 12.86 22.00 23.44
CA GLY A 45 12.84 21.59 22.02
C GLY A 45 13.33 20.15 21.82
N LEU A 46 14.42 19.75 22.49
CA LEU A 46 14.92 18.36 22.42
C LEU A 46 13.91 17.34 22.94
N VAL A 47 13.27 17.61 24.08
CA VAL A 47 12.24 16.73 24.64
C VAL A 47 11.03 16.61 23.69
N PHE A 48 10.56 17.71 23.13
CA PHE A 48 9.47 17.72 22.18
C PHE A 48 9.85 17.07 20.83
N GLY A 49 11.09 17.24 20.38
CA GLY A 49 11.62 16.60 19.18
C GLY A 49 11.53 15.08 19.24
N ILE A 50 11.77 14.48 20.42
CA ILE A 50 11.63 13.04 20.61
C ILE A 50 10.18 12.63 20.84
N ALA A 51 9.44 13.34 21.69
CA ALA A 51 8.09 12.93 22.10
C ALA A 51 7.06 13.08 20.96
N ALA A 52 7.12 14.18 20.20
CA ALA A 52 6.12 14.46 19.16
C ALA A 52 6.09 13.41 18.04
N PRO A 53 7.21 12.94 17.45
CA PRO A 53 7.20 11.87 16.46
C PRO A 53 6.64 10.55 16.99
N LEU A 54 6.93 10.19 18.25
CA LEU A 54 6.41 8.98 18.87
C LEU A 54 4.89 9.04 19.07
N ILE A 55 4.39 10.17 19.57
CA ILE A 55 2.96 10.41 19.74
C ILE A 55 2.26 10.39 18.38
N PHE A 56 2.84 11.07 17.38
CA PHE A 56 2.30 11.09 16.02
C PHE A 56 2.25 9.70 15.40
N TYR A 57 3.33 8.92 15.52
CA TYR A 57 3.40 7.54 15.02
C TYR A 57 2.34 6.65 15.68
N TRP A 58 2.17 6.77 17.01
CA TRP A 58 1.16 6.02 17.76
C TRP A 58 -0.27 6.43 17.38
N ALA A 59 -0.57 7.73 17.32
CA ALA A 59 -1.88 8.24 16.91
C ALA A 59 -2.23 7.81 15.48
N TYR A 60 -1.26 7.90 14.58
CA TYR A 60 -1.43 7.48 13.20
C TYR A 60 -1.65 5.97 13.07
N TYR A 61 -0.95 5.15 13.84
CA TYR A 61 -1.20 3.71 13.89
C TYR A 61 -2.67 3.41 14.25
N TRP A 62 -3.18 4.03 15.30
CA TRP A 62 -4.57 3.84 15.73
C TRP A 62 -5.58 4.35 14.70
N TRP A 63 -5.29 5.46 14.05
CA TRP A 63 -6.10 5.98 12.95
C TRP A 63 -6.18 5.00 11.78
N LEU A 64 -5.06 4.41 11.37
CA LEU A 64 -5.01 3.40 10.31
C LEU A 64 -5.77 2.12 10.69
N VAL A 65 -5.64 1.65 11.93
CA VAL A 65 -6.40 0.51 12.42
C VAL A 65 -7.90 0.78 12.33
N ARG A 66 -8.33 1.98 12.71
CA ARG A 66 -9.72 2.41 12.60
C ARG A 66 -10.17 2.48 11.14
N LEU A 67 -9.35 3.06 10.27
CA LEU A 67 -9.62 3.16 8.84
C LEU A 67 -9.76 1.76 8.20
N TYR A 68 -8.85 0.84 8.51
CA TYR A 68 -8.94 -0.54 8.04
C TYR A 68 -10.25 -1.20 8.53
N LYS A 69 -10.59 -1.09 9.81
CA LYS A 69 -11.80 -1.68 10.39
C LYS A 69 -13.10 -1.09 9.84
N SER A 70 -13.09 0.17 9.44
CA SER A 70 -14.28 0.83 8.85
C SER A 70 -14.50 0.44 7.39
N ASN A 71 -13.46 0.00 6.68
CA ASN A 71 -13.55 -0.33 5.26
C ASN A 71 -13.77 -1.84 5.03
N LYS A 72 -15.03 -2.25 5.09
CA LYS A 72 -15.42 -3.66 4.88
C LYS A 72 -15.06 -4.20 3.50
N GLY A 73 -15.02 -3.35 2.49
CA GLY A 73 -14.65 -3.75 1.11
C GLY A 73 -13.19 -4.19 1.00
N VAL A 74 -12.31 -3.59 1.80
CA VAL A 74 -10.88 -3.96 1.83
C VAL A 74 -10.64 -5.25 2.61
N GLN A 75 -11.48 -5.54 3.62
CA GLN A 75 -11.34 -6.72 4.49
C GLN A 75 -11.89 -8.01 3.87
N GLY A 76 -12.72 -7.90 2.84
CA GLY A 76 -13.37 -9.04 2.19
C GLY A 76 -12.39 -9.89 1.39
N PHE A 77 -12.84 -11.09 1.06
CA PHE A 77 -12.16 -11.93 0.07
C PHE A 77 -12.20 -11.23 -1.28
N GLN A 78 -11.06 -11.21 -1.96
CA GLN A 78 -10.90 -10.64 -3.29
C GLN A 78 -10.28 -11.67 -4.22
N GLU A 79 -10.82 -11.75 -5.42
CA GLU A 79 -10.31 -12.56 -6.50
C GLU A 79 -10.00 -11.63 -7.67
N PHE A 80 -8.84 -11.83 -8.28
CA PHE A 80 -8.41 -11.11 -9.46
C PHE A 80 -8.05 -12.10 -10.55
N ILE A 81 -8.53 -11.82 -11.76
CA ILE A 81 -8.11 -12.50 -12.97
C ILE A 81 -7.54 -11.44 -13.90
N ILE A 82 -6.27 -11.58 -14.24
CA ILE A 82 -5.52 -10.58 -15.00
C ILE A 82 -4.99 -11.24 -16.28
N ASP A 83 -5.36 -10.70 -17.42
CA ASP A 83 -4.82 -11.09 -18.72
C ASP A 83 -4.18 -9.88 -19.45
N GLU A 84 -3.97 -9.98 -20.74
CA GLU A 84 -3.24 -8.99 -21.55
C GLU A 84 -4.05 -7.73 -21.84
N GLU A 85 -5.37 -7.74 -21.64
CA GLU A 85 -6.28 -6.67 -22.02
C GLU A 85 -7.08 -6.11 -20.87
N TYR A 86 -7.45 -6.94 -19.89
CA TYR A 86 -8.32 -6.55 -18.79
C TYR A 86 -7.91 -7.13 -17.44
N ILE A 87 -8.39 -6.50 -16.39
CA ILE A 87 -8.33 -6.95 -15.00
C ILE A 87 -9.75 -7.16 -14.53
N TYR A 88 -10.13 -8.40 -14.28
CA TYR A 88 -11.37 -8.73 -13.61
C TYR A 88 -11.14 -8.82 -12.11
N GLN A 89 -11.93 -8.08 -11.35
CA GLN A 89 -11.96 -8.13 -9.90
C GLN A 89 -13.31 -8.59 -9.41
N LYS A 90 -13.28 -9.53 -8.49
CA LYS A 90 -14.45 -9.98 -7.74
C LYS A 90 -14.19 -9.87 -6.26
N SER A 91 -15.14 -9.30 -5.52
CA SER A 91 -15.13 -9.24 -4.07
C SER A 91 -16.49 -9.70 -3.52
N ASN A 92 -16.60 -9.81 -2.19
CA ASN A 92 -17.87 -10.19 -1.55
C ASN A 92 -19.01 -9.19 -1.81
N ILE A 93 -18.71 -7.96 -2.24
CA ILE A 93 -19.70 -6.87 -2.38
C ILE A 93 -19.78 -6.28 -3.79
N SER A 94 -18.83 -6.59 -4.66
CA SER A 94 -18.77 -6.02 -6.02
C SER A 94 -18.01 -6.90 -6.98
N GLU A 95 -18.35 -6.80 -8.26
CA GLU A 95 -17.60 -7.32 -9.40
C GLU A 95 -17.34 -6.17 -10.36
N ALA A 96 -16.15 -6.11 -10.93
CA ALA A 96 -15.77 -5.09 -11.90
C ALA A 96 -14.72 -5.63 -12.88
N THR A 97 -14.78 -5.15 -14.11
CA THR A 97 -13.76 -5.39 -15.13
C THR A 97 -13.14 -4.05 -15.54
N PHE A 98 -11.82 -3.99 -15.52
CA PHE A 98 -11.06 -2.81 -15.88
C PHE A 98 -10.24 -3.12 -17.12
N ASP A 99 -10.46 -2.39 -18.19
CA ASP A 99 -9.57 -2.38 -19.35
C ASP A 99 -8.23 -1.76 -18.96
N LYS A 100 -7.14 -2.16 -19.60
CA LYS A 100 -5.80 -1.63 -19.34
C LYS A 100 -5.69 -0.11 -19.48
N SER A 101 -6.56 0.51 -20.29
CA SER A 101 -6.60 1.98 -20.42
C SER A 101 -7.02 2.70 -19.14
N TYR A 102 -7.72 2.04 -18.23
CA TYR A 102 -8.11 2.57 -16.93
C TYR A 102 -6.99 2.51 -15.89
N ILE A 103 -5.88 1.81 -16.17
CA ILE A 103 -4.78 1.69 -15.22
C ILE A 103 -3.96 2.98 -15.25
N HIS A 104 -3.95 3.68 -14.11
CA HIS A 104 -3.21 4.94 -13.97
C HIS A 104 -1.71 4.70 -13.80
N LYS A 105 -1.32 3.77 -12.94
CA LYS A 105 0.07 3.33 -12.72
C LYS A 105 0.11 2.02 -11.95
N ILE A 106 1.27 1.35 -11.95
CA ILE A 106 1.52 0.17 -11.13
C ILE A 106 2.69 0.45 -10.18
N GLY A 107 2.49 0.13 -8.91
CA GLY A 107 3.53 0.23 -7.87
C GLY A 107 4.07 -1.16 -7.53
N TYR A 108 5.37 -1.37 -7.71
CA TYR A 108 6.03 -2.65 -7.44
C TYR A 108 6.76 -2.60 -6.10
N HIS A 109 6.42 -3.52 -5.20
CA HIS A 109 7.09 -3.70 -3.91
C HIS A 109 7.45 -5.18 -3.74
N LYS A 110 8.34 -5.49 -2.81
CA LYS A 110 8.88 -6.85 -2.61
C LYS A 110 7.81 -7.95 -2.51
N ASP A 111 6.73 -7.70 -1.76
CA ASP A 111 5.69 -8.70 -1.47
C ASP A 111 4.30 -8.25 -1.97
N ILE A 112 4.18 -7.05 -2.54
CA ILE A 112 2.90 -6.45 -2.92
C ILE A 112 3.07 -5.69 -4.23
N ILE A 113 2.13 -5.89 -5.16
CA ILE A 113 1.95 -5.03 -6.31
C ILE A 113 0.67 -4.24 -6.09
N ILE A 114 0.68 -2.94 -6.41
CA ILE A 114 -0.48 -2.07 -6.31
C ILE A 114 -0.83 -1.59 -7.72
N ILE A 115 -2.02 -1.93 -8.17
CA ILE A 115 -2.55 -1.44 -9.44
C ILE A 115 -3.45 -0.24 -9.14
N TYR A 116 -3.02 0.96 -9.51
CA TYR A 116 -3.77 2.18 -9.31
C TYR A 116 -4.69 2.45 -10.51
N ILE A 117 -5.98 2.60 -10.24
CA ILE A 117 -7.00 3.02 -11.21
C ILE A 117 -7.25 4.53 -11.16
N SER A 118 -6.78 5.20 -10.13
CA SER A 118 -6.76 6.66 -9.99
C SER A 118 -5.66 7.10 -9.02
N LYS A 119 -5.51 8.42 -8.78
CA LYS A 119 -4.52 8.95 -7.83
C LYS A 119 -4.71 8.45 -6.38
N GLY A 120 -5.92 8.08 -5.99
CA GLY A 120 -6.24 7.68 -4.61
C GLY A 120 -6.84 6.28 -4.47
N GLN A 121 -7.05 5.55 -5.57
CA GLN A 121 -7.69 4.24 -5.55
C GLN A 121 -6.83 3.22 -6.27
N GLY A 122 -6.69 2.03 -5.67
CA GLY A 122 -5.93 0.93 -6.25
C GLY A 122 -6.19 -0.39 -5.55
N PHE A 123 -5.77 -1.46 -6.20
CA PHE A 123 -5.88 -2.83 -5.72
C PHE A 123 -4.55 -3.29 -5.17
N PHE A 124 -4.58 -3.96 -4.03
CA PHE A 124 -3.42 -4.60 -3.42
C PHE A 124 -3.37 -6.06 -3.84
N LEU A 125 -2.30 -6.46 -4.50
CA LEU A 125 -2.04 -7.82 -4.91
C LEU A 125 -0.85 -8.35 -4.11
N HIS A 126 -1.12 -9.22 -3.14
CA HIS A 126 -0.08 -9.78 -2.29
C HIS A 126 0.51 -11.05 -2.91
N ARG A 127 1.82 -11.25 -2.76
CA ARG A 127 2.55 -12.41 -3.30
C ARG A 127 1.88 -13.76 -3.00
N THR A 128 1.36 -13.93 -1.79
CA THR A 128 0.73 -15.20 -1.36
C THR A 128 -0.65 -15.46 -1.98
N TRP A 129 -1.20 -14.50 -2.74
CA TRP A 129 -2.50 -14.65 -3.39
C TRP A 129 -2.39 -15.23 -4.80
N LEU A 130 -1.17 -15.28 -5.34
CA LEU A 130 -0.92 -15.82 -6.68
C LEU A 130 -1.15 -17.34 -6.67
N GLU A 131 -2.05 -17.81 -7.53
CA GLU A 131 -2.41 -19.22 -7.64
C GLU A 131 -1.59 -19.96 -8.71
N ASN A 132 -1.06 -19.21 -9.70
CA ASN A 132 -0.31 -19.80 -10.82
C ASN A 132 0.90 -18.94 -11.19
N GLY A 133 2.02 -19.58 -11.49
CA GLY A 133 3.30 -18.93 -11.80
C GLY A 133 4.04 -18.38 -10.58
N THR A 134 5.09 -17.63 -10.83
CA THR A 134 5.88 -16.93 -9.80
C THR A 134 5.50 -15.45 -9.74
N PHE A 135 5.74 -14.82 -8.59
CA PHE A 135 5.44 -13.40 -8.42
C PHE A 135 6.32 -12.50 -9.30
N GLU A 136 7.53 -12.94 -9.59
CA GLU A 136 8.49 -12.30 -10.47
C GLU A 136 8.04 -12.35 -11.94
N GLU A 137 7.53 -13.49 -12.39
CA GLU A 137 6.93 -13.64 -13.73
C GLU A 137 5.69 -12.78 -13.88
N PHE A 138 4.83 -12.76 -12.86
CA PHE A 138 3.65 -11.92 -12.82
C PHE A 138 4.03 -10.42 -12.87
N ALA A 139 5.05 -9.98 -12.11
CA ALA A 139 5.52 -8.61 -12.16
C ALA A 139 6.09 -8.23 -13.53
N THR A 140 6.81 -9.16 -14.19
CA THR A 140 7.32 -8.97 -15.55
C THR A 140 6.19 -8.85 -16.57
N PHE A 141 5.19 -9.71 -16.48
CA PHE A 141 3.98 -9.65 -17.29
C PHE A 141 3.27 -8.29 -17.15
N LEU A 142 3.06 -7.80 -15.93
CA LEU A 142 2.43 -6.49 -15.72
C LEU A 142 3.25 -5.34 -16.33
N LYS A 143 4.58 -5.38 -16.24
CA LYS A 143 5.45 -4.38 -16.89
C LYS A 143 5.33 -4.40 -18.41
N GLU A 144 5.21 -5.59 -18.98
CA GLU A 144 5.13 -5.75 -20.43
C GLU A 144 3.80 -5.24 -21.00
N TYR A 145 2.68 -5.58 -20.37
CA TYR A 145 1.35 -5.34 -20.93
C TYR A 145 0.66 -4.09 -20.39
N TYR A 146 0.99 -3.64 -19.18
CA TYR A 146 0.27 -2.56 -18.50
C TYR A 146 1.11 -1.30 -18.20
N ASP A 147 2.44 -1.40 -18.13
CA ASP A 147 3.32 -0.26 -17.79
C ASP A 147 3.86 0.50 -19.05
N LYS A 148 3.48 0.05 -20.24
CA LYS A 148 3.83 0.72 -21.49
C LYS A 148 2.93 1.94 -21.71
N LYS A 149 3.29 3.08 -21.09
CA LYS A 149 2.82 4.41 -21.47
C LYS A 149 4.00 5.30 -21.77
#